data_916820b673dd4a5be29a1e362f8be83d
#
_entry.id   916820b673dd4a5be29a1e362f8be83d
#
_cell.length_a   1.000
_cell.length_b   1.000
_cell.length_c   1.000
_cell.angle_alpha   90.00
_cell.angle_beta   90.00
_cell.angle_gamma   90.00
#
_symmetry.space_group_name_H-M   'P 1'
#
loop_
_entity.id
_entity.type
_entity.pdbx_description
1 polymer ?
#
loop_
_entity_poly.entity_id
_entity_poly.type
_entity_poly.pdbx_seq_one_letter_code
_entity_poly.pdbx_strand_id
1 'polypeptide(L)'
;NAITPYINYLDSRTQEDEVLINSWDLDIWGRETGNPEAKCMFPALFARWMLRNNDAFKARGAKFIHNAPYVLAHLAGLKAKDMFIDWGAMSGWGMGYKVEEKCWSSEQLKILGIEASMMPKIVKPWDIVGHLTEEMAEKTGLAAGTPICGGAGDTMQSMLGSGNMGAGQAVDVAGTCSMFCVSTKGIIPELSKKGAGLIFNSGTLPDTYFYWGYIRTGGLALRWFKDSVCGQEKDGD
;
A
#
# COMPACT_ATOMS: atom_id res chain seq x y z
N ASN A 1 -17.10 -12.05 -4.12
CA ASN A 1 -17.63 -10.78 -4.60
C ASN A 1 -17.19 -9.66 -3.64
N ALA A 2 -16.98 -8.45 -4.19
CA ALA A 2 -16.73 -7.26 -3.38
C ALA A 2 -17.98 -6.92 -2.54
N ILE A 3 -17.75 -6.53 -1.29
CA ILE A 3 -18.82 -6.10 -0.35
C ILE A 3 -19.08 -4.61 -0.51
N THR A 4 -18.06 -3.85 -0.93
CA THR A 4 -18.12 -2.41 -1.16
C THR A 4 -17.52 -2.04 -2.51
N PRO A 5 -17.81 -0.84 -3.04
CA PRO A 5 -16.97 -0.22 -4.06
C PRO A 5 -15.53 -0.06 -3.58
N TYR A 6 -14.62 0.07 -4.53
CA TYR A 6 -13.22 0.41 -4.26
C TYR A 6 -13.13 1.79 -3.58
N ILE A 7 -12.29 1.88 -2.53
CA ILE A 7 -12.00 3.13 -1.84
C ILE A 7 -10.62 3.62 -2.29
N ASN A 8 -10.59 4.84 -2.82
CA ASN A 8 -9.37 5.47 -3.29
C ASN A 8 -8.61 6.13 -2.11
N TYR A 9 -7.29 6.20 -2.19
CA TYR A 9 -6.43 6.85 -1.19
C TYR A 9 -6.67 8.37 -1.03
N LEU A 10 -7.37 9.00 -1.96
CA LEU A 10 -7.79 10.40 -1.86
C LEU A 10 -9.02 10.62 -0.98
N ASP A 11 -9.70 9.55 -0.58
CA ASP A 11 -10.86 9.62 0.30
C ASP A 11 -10.41 10.02 1.71
N SER A 12 -11.06 11.03 2.28
CA SER A 12 -10.70 11.63 3.56
C SER A 12 -11.64 11.25 4.72
N ARG A 13 -12.55 10.28 4.53
CA ARG A 13 -13.55 9.89 5.54
C ARG A 13 -12.96 9.41 6.87
N THR A 14 -11.68 9.05 6.90
CA THR A 14 -10.95 8.57 8.07
C THR A 14 -10.15 9.65 8.79
N GLN A 15 -10.36 10.93 8.47
CA GLN A 15 -9.61 12.03 9.08
C GLN A 15 -9.81 12.11 10.60
N GLU A 16 -11.01 11.83 11.09
CA GLU A 16 -11.28 11.76 12.53
C GLU A 16 -10.53 10.60 13.20
N ASP A 17 -10.41 9.45 12.52
CA ASP A 17 -9.62 8.32 13.00
C ASP A 17 -8.11 8.65 13.04
N GLU A 18 -7.60 9.41 12.07
CA GLU A 18 -6.21 9.89 12.07
C GLU A 18 -5.93 10.71 13.33
N VAL A 19 -6.77 11.71 13.62
CA VAL A 19 -6.63 12.57 14.81
C VAL A 19 -6.72 11.75 16.09
N LEU A 20 -7.71 10.86 16.19
CA LEU A 20 -7.93 10.02 17.36
C LEU A 20 -6.73 9.09 17.61
N ILE A 21 -6.28 8.35 16.62
CA ILE A 21 -5.18 7.38 16.78
C ILE A 21 -3.88 8.10 17.14
N ASN A 22 -3.61 9.24 16.53
CA ASN A 22 -2.42 10.03 16.84
C ASN A 22 -2.43 10.60 18.25
N SER A 23 -3.62 10.81 18.85
CA SER A 23 -3.75 11.27 20.22
C SER A 23 -3.44 10.20 21.28
N TRP A 24 -3.42 8.91 20.91
CA TRP A 24 -3.10 7.82 21.84
C TRP A 24 -1.63 7.73 22.20
N ASP A 25 -0.77 8.39 21.47
CA ASP A 25 0.69 8.49 21.70
C ASP A 25 1.39 7.14 21.89
N LEU A 26 1.02 6.15 21.09
CA LEU A 26 1.57 4.80 21.15
C LEU A 26 2.83 4.69 20.29
N ASP A 27 3.91 4.19 20.87
CA ASP A 27 5.20 3.97 20.19
C ASP A 27 5.22 2.73 19.28
N ILE A 28 4.27 1.81 19.48
CA ILE A 28 4.18 0.55 18.75
C ILE A 28 4.12 0.75 17.23
N TRP A 29 3.46 1.83 16.78
CA TRP A 29 3.35 2.15 15.36
C TRP A 29 4.72 2.34 14.72
N GLY A 30 5.51 3.27 15.24
CA GLY A 30 6.85 3.55 14.73
C GLY A 30 7.81 2.36 14.89
N ARG A 31 7.74 1.67 16.02
CA ARG A 31 8.62 0.53 16.32
C ARG A 31 8.39 -0.67 15.41
N GLU A 32 7.15 -1.01 15.09
CA GLU A 32 6.83 -2.21 14.31
C GLU A 32 6.65 -1.92 12.82
N THR A 33 6.17 -0.75 12.44
CA THR A 33 5.90 -0.42 11.04
C THR A 33 6.88 0.58 10.42
N GLY A 34 7.64 1.30 11.25
CA GLY A 34 8.44 2.46 10.82
C GLY A 34 7.61 3.74 10.61
N ASN A 35 6.27 3.67 10.77
CA ASN A 35 5.33 4.78 10.60
C ASN A 35 4.78 5.22 11.96
N PRO A 36 5.31 6.28 12.59
CA PRO A 36 4.95 6.66 13.96
C PRO A 36 3.57 7.33 14.07
N GLU A 37 3.01 7.75 12.94
CA GLU A 37 1.74 8.48 12.88
C GLU A 37 0.77 7.83 11.90
N ALA A 38 -0.51 7.80 12.28
CA ALA A 38 -1.59 7.48 11.36
C ALA A 38 -1.73 8.58 10.30
N LYS A 39 -2.12 8.17 9.09
CA LYS A 39 -2.51 9.09 8.00
C LYS A 39 -3.87 8.65 7.47
N CYS A 40 -4.75 9.59 7.18
CA CYS A 40 -6.13 9.29 6.74
C CYS A 40 -6.18 8.41 5.48
N MET A 41 -5.13 8.40 4.68
CA MET A 41 -5.01 7.56 3.49
C MET A 41 -4.63 6.10 3.77
N PHE A 42 -4.33 5.73 5.00
CA PHE A 42 -3.90 4.36 5.32
C PHE A 42 -5.08 3.38 5.26
N PRO A 43 -4.95 2.25 4.53
CA PRO A 43 -5.97 1.20 4.48
C PRO A 43 -6.40 0.69 5.85
N ALA A 44 -5.51 0.67 6.84
CA ALA A 44 -5.84 0.30 8.22
C ALA A 44 -6.95 1.17 8.83
N LEU A 45 -6.95 2.47 8.53
CA LEU A 45 -7.97 3.40 9.00
C LEU A 45 -9.30 3.19 8.27
N PHE A 46 -9.25 2.91 6.97
CA PHE A 46 -10.46 2.54 6.22
C PHE A 46 -11.08 1.25 6.75
N ALA A 47 -10.26 0.23 7.04
CA ALA A 47 -10.75 -1.00 7.63
C ALA A 47 -11.45 -0.75 8.98
N ARG A 48 -10.82 0.03 9.87
CA ARG A 48 -11.40 0.45 11.14
C ARG A 48 -12.71 1.22 10.94
N TRP A 49 -12.73 2.20 10.03
CA TRP A 49 -13.92 3.00 9.73
C TRP A 49 -15.07 2.12 9.22
N MET A 50 -14.79 1.19 8.30
CA MET A 50 -15.77 0.27 7.74
C MET A 50 -16.40 -0.63 8.80
N LEU A 51 -15.59 -1.19 9.70
CA LEU A 51 -16.08 -2.04 10.78
C LEU A 51 -17.01 -1.30 11.76
N ARG A 52 -16.82 0.00 11.94
CA ARG A 52 -17.69 0.81 12.80
C ARG A 52 -18.96 1.28 12.09
N ASN A 53 -18.91 1.51 10.80
CA ASN A 53 -19.98 2.20 10.06
C ASN A 53 -20.78 1.30 9.12
N ASN A 54 -20.39 0.02 8.96
CA ASN A 54 -21.07 -0.88 8.04
C ASN A 54 -21.15 -2.31 8.58
N ASP A 55 -22.32 -2.72 9.03
CA ASP A 55 -22.55 -4.05 9.61
C ASP A 55 -22.31 -5.21 8.61
N ALA A 56 -22.34 -4.94 7.32
CA ALA A 56 -22.00 -5.95 6.31
C ALA A 56 -20.57 -6.48 6.45
N PHE A 57 -19.64 -5.68 7.03
CA PHE A 57 -18.26 -6.12 7.32
C PHE A 57 -18.16 -7.05 8.53
N LYS A 58 -19.14 -7.05 9.40
CA LYS A 58 -19.26 -8.02 10.50
C LYS A 58 -19.74 -9.38 9.99
N ALA A 59 -20.15 -9.46 8.71
CA ALA A 59 -20.60 -10.68 8.10
C ALA A 59 -19.44 -11.67 7.87
N ARG A 60 -19.77 -12.94 7.93
CA ARG A 60 -18.87 -14.08 7.97
C ARG A 60 -17.84 -14.11 6.85
N GLY A 61 -16.55 -14.20 7.21
CA GLY A 61 -15.48 -14.52 6.27
C GLY A 61 -15.10 -13.38 5.33
N ALA A 62 -15.50 -12.13 5.64
CA ALA A 62 -15.03 -10.95 4.92
C ALA A 62 -13.51 -10.79 5.08
N LYS A 63 -12.83 -10.39 4.02
CA LYS A 63 -11.41 -10.07 4.00
C LYS A 63 -11.20 -8.66 3.48
N PHE A 64 -10.31 -7.92 4.13
CA PHE A 64 -9.78 -6.70 3.55
C PHE A 64 -8.71 -7.05 2.53
N ILE A 65 -8.76 -6.42 1.37
CA ILE A 65 -7.84 -6.71 0.26
C ILE A 65 -7.59 -5.44 -0.57
N HIS A 66 -6.38 -5.32 -1.09
CA HIS A 66 -6.07 -4.29 -2.09
C HIS A 66 -6.64 -4.66 -3.47
N ASN A 67 -6.74 -3.68 -4.37
CA ASN A 67 -7.30 -3.87 -5.70
C ASN A 67 -6.48 -4.84 -6.56
N ALA A 68 -5.16 -4.75 -6.56
CA ALA A 68 -4.31 -5.63 -7.37
C ALA A 68 -4.45 -7.10 -6.97
N PRO A 69 -4.28 -7.50 -5.69
CA PRO A 69 -4.60 -8.86 -5.25
C PRO A 69 -6.05 -9.29 -5.52
N TYR A 70 -7.02 -8.36 -5.46
CA TYR A 70 -8.41 -8.67 -5.79
C TYR A 70 -8.57 -9.08 -7.27
N VAL A 71 -7.95 -8.33 -8.19
CA VAL A 71 -7.97 -8.67 -9.62
C VAL A 71 -7.26 -10.00 -9.87
N LEU A 72 -6.06 -10.19 -9.31
CA LEU A 72 -5.29 -11.43 -9.45
C LEU A 72 -6.04 -12.66 -8.90
N ALA A 73 -6.72 -12.48 -7.78
CA ALA A 73 -7.56 -13.53 -7.20
C ALA A 73 -8.73 -13.92 -8.12
N HIS A 74 -9.34 -12.97 -8.81
CA HIS A 74 -10.37 -13.25 -9.82
C HIS A 74 -9.80 -14.02 -11.01
N LEU A 75 -8.64 -13.62 -11.52
CA LEU A 75 -7.96 -14.33 -12.60
C LEU A 75 -7.63 -15.79 -12.24
N ALA A 76 -7.28 -16.02 -10.98
CA ALA A 76 -6.95 -17.35 -10.46
C ALA A 76 -8.15 -18.11 -9.88
N GLY A 77 -9.36 -17.55 -9.89
CA GLY A 77 -10.55 -18.20 -9.31
C GLY A 77 -10.51 -18.42 -7.80
N LEU A 78 -9.69 -17.63 -7.06
CA LEU A 78 -9.52 -17.76 -5.62
C LEU A 78 -10.77 -17.35 -4.84
N LYS A 79 -10.94 -17.92 -3.66
CA LYS A 79 -12.04 -17.59 -2.74
C LYS A 79 -11.55 -16.68 -1.62
N ALA A 80 -12.47 -16.08 -0.86
CA ALA A 80 -12.14 -15.15 0.22
C ALA A 80 -11.10 -15.71 1.22
N LYS A 81 -11.17 -16.98 1.56
CA LYS A 81 -10.22 -17.65 2.46
C LYS A 81 -8.78 -17.69 1.92
N ASP A 82 -8.63 -17.67 0.59
CA ASP A 82 -7.35 -17.80 -0.11
C ASP A 82 -6.76 -16.41 -0.49
N MET A 83 -7.41 -15.31 -0.08
CA MET A 83 -6.95 -13.96 -0.37
C MET A 83 -5.57 -13.70 0.21
N PHE A 84 -4.77 -13.01 -0.56
CA PHE A 84 -3.38 -12.72 -0.26
C PHE A 84 -3.05 -11.24 -0.42
N ILE A 85 -1.90 -10.86 0.08
CA ILE A 85 -1.24 -9.57 -0.13
C ILE A 85 0.26 -9.81 -0.16
N ASP A 86 1.00 -9.16 -1.04
CA ASP A 86 2.46 -9.20 -0.97
C ASP A 86 2.99 -8.32 0.17
N TRP A 87 4.21 -8.57 0.62
CA TRP A 87 4.76 -7.83 1.77
C TRP A 87 5.01 -6.34 1.50
N GLY A 88 5.22 -5.95 0.22
CA GLY A 88 5.34 -4.54 -0.16
C GLY A 88 4.00 -3.83 0.04
N ALA A 89 2.94 -4.36 -0.56
CA ALA A 89 1.59 -3.86 -0.38
C ALA A 89 1.08 -3.96 1.07
N MET A 90 1.49 -5.01 1.83
CA MET A 90 1.25 -5.08 3.28
C MET A 90 1.79 -3.84 3.99
N SER A 91 3.04 -3.44 3.68
CA SER A 91 3.61 -2.24 4.28
C SER A 91 2.88 -0.95 3.90
N GLY A 92 2.17 -0.94 2.78
CA GLY A 92 1.26 0.12 2.37
C GLY A 92 -0.01 0.26 3.20
N TRP A 93 -0.32 -0.69 4.10
CA TRP A 93 -1.42 -0.58 5.06
C TRP A 93 -1.21 0.54 6.08
N GLY A 94 0.02 0.97 6.25
CA GLY A 94 0.43 2.03 7.16
C GLY A 94 0.52 1.59 8.63
N MET A 95 -0.39 0.75 9.09
CA MET A 95 -0.49 0.22 10.46
C MET A 95 -1.01 -1.22 10.47
N GLY A 96 -0.90 -1.91 11.59
CA GLY A 96 -1.47 -3.26 11.79
C GLY A 96 -0.50 -4.39 11.45
N TYR A 97 0.78 -4.11 11.18
CA TYR A 97 1.77 -5.10 10.77
C TYR A 97 3.14 -4.86 11.42
N LYS A 98 4.00 -5.86 11.28
CA LYS A 98 5.42 -5.80 11.59
C LYS A 98 6.21 -5.88 10.30
N VAL A 99 6.86 -4.78 9.94
CA VAL A 99 7.45 -4.62 8.61
C VAL A 99 8.67 -5.53 8.39
N GLU A 100 9.47 -5.76 9.42
CA GLU A 100 10.68 -6.60 9.33
C GLU A 100 10.33 -8.09 9.35
N GLU A 101 9.41 -8.51 10.21
CA GLU A 101 8.95 -9.89 10.32
C GLU A 101 7.98 -10.31 9.19
N LYS A 102 7.54 -9.36 8.35
CA LYS A 102 6.58 -9.61 7.25
C LYS A 102 5.30 -10.31 7.73
N CYS A 103 4.74 -9.86 8.83
CA CYS A 103 3.53 -10.45 9.41
C CYS A 103 2.56 -9.37 9.94
N TRP A 104 1.30 -9.78 10.12
CA TRP A 104 0.31 -8.94 10.79
C TRP A 104 0.61 -8.88 12.29
N SER A 105 0.50 -7.68 12.87
CA SER A 105 0.66 -7.48 14.33
C SER A 105 -0.67 -7.68 15.03
N SER A 106 -0.78 -8.77 15.78
CA SER A 106 -2.00 -9.05 16.56
C SER A 106 -2.33 -7.96 17.59
N GLU A 107 -1.30 -7.33 18.14
CA GLU A 107 -1.45 -6.23 19.10
C GLU A 107 -2.00 -4.98 18.42
N GLN A 108 -1.38 -4.54 17.33
CA GLN A 108 -1.86 -3.38 16.57
C GLN A 108 -3.27 -3.59 16.00
N LEU A 109 -3.55 -4.78 15.43
CA LEU A 109 -4.88 -5.10 14.92
C LEU A 109 -5.93 -5.04 16.02
N LYS A 110 -5.62 -5.54 17.22
CA LYS A 110 -6.50 -5.46 18.38
C LYS A 110 -6.79 -4.01 18.77
N ILE A 111 -5.77 -3.16 18.83
CA ILE A 111 -5.90 -1.72 19.11
C ILE A 111 -6.79 -1.03 18.05
N LEU A 112 -6.62 -1.39 16.78
CA LEU A 112 -7.42 -0.87 15.69
C LEU A 112 -8.85 -1.44 15.64
N GLY A 113 -9.17 -2.48 16.41
CA GLY A 113 -10.45 -3.16 16.40
C GLY A 113 -10.67 -4.03 15.16
N ILE A 114 -9.59 -4.55 14.58
CA ILE A 114 -9.60 -5.40 13.39
C ILE A 114 -9.28 -6.84 13.79
N GLU A 115 -10.12 -7.79 13.41
CA GLU A 115 -9.84 -9.21 13.65
C GLU A 115 -8.78 -9.72 12.67
N ALA A 116 -7.77 -10.44 13.19
CA ALA A 116 -6.72 -11.02 12.35
C ALA A 116 -7.27 -11.97 11.27
N SER A 117 -8.40 -12.61 11.52
CA SER A 117 -9.12 -13.45 10.57
C SER A 117 -9.59 -12.71 9.33
N MET A 118 -9.74 -11.39 9.39
CA MET A 118 -10.13 -10.53 8.27
C MET A 118 -8.94 -10.10 7.39
N MET A 119 -7.71 -10.37 7.84
CA MET A 119 -6.52 -10.01 7.10
C MET A 119 -6.17 -11.08 6.06
N PRO A 120 -5.68 -10.70 4.86
CA PRO A 120 -5.23 -11.64 3.85
C PRO A 120 -3.91 -12.31 4.27
N LYS A 121 -3.59 -13.45 3.66
CA LYS A 121 -2.29 -14.11 3.82
C LYS A 121 -1.19 -13.23 3.21
N ILE A 122 -0.09 -13.04 3.92
CA ILE A 122 1.09 -12.35 3.39
C ILE A 122 1.92 -13.34 2.57
N VAL A 123 2.32 -12.93 1.38
CA VAL A 123 3.14 -13.72 0.43
C VAL A 123 4.35 -12.91 -0.02
N LYS A 124 5.34 -13.57 -0.58
CA LYS A 124 6.44 -12.90 -1.29
C LYS A 124 5.94 -12.38 -2.64
N PRO A 125 6.46 -11.25 -3.15
CA PRO A 125 6.05 -10.74 -4.46
C PRO A 125 6.14 -11.73 -5.62
N TRP A 126 7.07 -12.67 -5.57
CA TRP A 126 7.30 -13.70 -6.59
C TRP A 126 6.67 -15.06 -6.30
N ASP A 127 5.99 -15.24 -5.16
CA ASP A 127 5.26 -16.48 -4.90
C ASP A 127 4.14 -16.66 -5.93
N ILE A 128 4.00 -17.86 -6.46
CA ILE A 128 2.87 -18.22 -7.31
C ILE A 128 1.65 -18.38 -6.38
N VAL A 129 0.68 -17.51 -6.55
CA VAL A 129 -0.55 -17.47 -5.74
C VAL A 129 -1.71 -18.22 -6.40
N GLY A 130 -1.58 -18.56 -7.66
CA GLY A 130 -2.55 -19.32 -8.44
C GLY A 130 -2.17 -19.39 -9.91
N HIS A 131 -3.08 -19.89 -10.71
CA HIS A 131 -2.92 -20.01 -12.16
C HIS A 131 -4.17 -19.47 -12.86
N LEU A 132 -3.98 -18.91 -14.05
CA LEU A 132 -5.07 -18.39 -14.86
C LEU A 132 -6.09 -19.49 -15.16
N THR A 133 -7.35 -19.26 -14.84
CA THR A 133 -8.43 -20.18 -15.11
C THR A 133 -8.77 -20.23 -16.60
N GLU A 134 -9.39 -21.32 -17.07
CA GLU A 134 -9.87 -21.43 -18.46
C GLU A 134 -10.83 -20.29 -18.83
N GLU A 135 -11.78 -19.97 -17.95
CA GLU A 135 -12.73 -18.87 -18.15
C GLU A 135 -12.01 -17.52 -18.35
N MET A 136 -10.97 -17.24 -17.57
CA MET A 136 -10.21 -16.00 -17.69
C MET A 136 -9.26 -16.03 -18.89
N ALA A 137 -8.75 -17.19 -19.27
CA ALA A 137 -7.96 -17.36 -20.48
C ALA A 137 -8.77 -17.01 -21.74
N GLU A 138 -10.01 -17.47 -21.84
CA GLU A 138 -10.93 -17.10 -22.93
C GLU A 138 -11.19 -15.59 -23.01
N LYS A 139 -11.36 -14.94 -21.83
CA LYS A 139 -11.63 -13.49 -21.75
C LYS A 139 -10.42 -12.62 -22.05
N THR A 140 -9.22 -13.08 -21.74
CA THR A 140 -7.99 -12.28 -21.83
C THR A 140 -7.15 -12.60 -23.06
N GLY A 141 -7.36 -13.76 -23.69
CA GLY A 141 -6.52 -14.29 -24.78
C GLY A 141 -5.18 -14.87 -24.31
N LEU A 142 -4.96 -14.98 -22.99
CA LEU A 142 -3.76 -15.59 -22.41
C LEU A 142 -3.95 -17.10 -22.31
N ALA A 143 -2.85 -17.87 -22.20
CA ALA A 143 -2.90 -19.31 -22.05
C ALA A 143 -3.46 -19.70 -20.66
N ALA A 144 -4.42 -20.65 -20.62
CA ALA A 144 -4.88 -21.23 -19.38
C ALA A 144 -3.72 -21.88 -18.63
N GLY A 145 -3.75 -21.83 -17.29
CA GLY A 145 -2.66 -22.33 -16.46
C GLY A 145 -1.44 -21.41 -16.35
N THR A 146 -1.45 -20.23 -16.98
CA THR A 146 -0.37 -19.22 -16.79
C THR A 146 -0.23 -18.91 -15.29
N PRO A 147 1.00 -19.03 -14.71
CA PRO A 147 1.22 -18.75 -13.30
C PRO A 147 1.00 -17.27 -12.99
N ILE A 148 0.38 -17.00 -11.84
CA ILE A 148 0.10 -15.65 -11.33
C ILE A 148 0.93 -15.45 -10.07
N CYS A 149 1.80 -14.44 -10.08
CA CYS A 149 2.63 -14.07 -8.93
C CYS A 149 1.90 -13.11 -7.99
N GLY A 150 2.37 -13.02 -6.74
CA GLY A 150 1.83 -12.10 -5.72
C GLY A 150 1.89 -10.63 -6.13
N GLY A 151 2.92 -10.25 -6.88
CA GLY A 151 3.13 -8.89 -7.37
C GLY A 151 3.73 -7.97 -6.31
N ALA A 152 3.76 -6.67 -6.59
CA ALA A 152 4.13 -5.63 -5.64
C ALA A 152 3.48 -4.30 -6.05
N GLY A 153 3.52 -3.30 -5.15
CA GLY A 153 3.04 -1.95 -5.44
C GLY A 153 3.86 -1.26 -6.54
N ASP A 154 3.25 -0.30 -7.23
CA ASP A 154 3.85 0.45 -8.34
C ASP A 154 5.16 1.15 -7.98
N THR A 155 5.21 1.81 -6.81
CA THR A 155 6.43 2.47 -6.30
C THR A 155 7.57 1.47 -6.09
N MET A 156 7.30 0.31 -5.46
CA MET A 156 8.30 -0.74 -5.23
C MET A 156 8.82 -1.30 -6.56
N GLN A 157 7.95 -1.47 -7.55
CA GLN A 157 8.34 -1.92 -8.88
C GLN A 157 9.10 -0.85 -9.66
N SER A 158 8.75 0.42 -9.51
CA SER A 158 9.50 1.54 -10.10
C SER A 158 10.91 1.63 -9.53
N MET A 159 11.06 1.44 -8.21
CA MET A 159 12.38 1.38 -7.56
C MET A 159 13.21 0.21 -8.09
N LEU A 160 12.61 -0.99 -8.17
CA LEU A 160 13.28 -2.17 -8.72
C LEU A 160 13.70 -1.95 -10.19
N GLY A 161 12.78 -1.44 -11.02
CA GLY A 161 13.02 -1.18 -12.45
C GLY A 161 14.07 -0.10 -12.71
N SER A 162 14.23 0.86 -11.80
CA SER A 162 15.29 1.88 -11.87
C SER A 162 16.65 1.41 -11.33
N GLY A 163 16.74 0.15 -10.85
CA GLY A 163 17.94 -0.39 -10.24
C GLY A 163 18.19 0.05 -8.79
N ASN A 164 17.21 0.68 -8.15
CA ASN A 164 17.30 1.05 -6.72
C ASN A 164 17.01 -0.19 -5.86
N MET A 165 18.06 -0.97 -5.58
CA MET A 165 17.97 -2.22 -4.85
C MET A 165 18.86 -2.26 -3.59
N GLY A 166 19.53 -1.18 -3.29
CA GLY A 166 20.50 -1.11 -2.18
C GLY A 166 20.32 0.09 -1.27
N ALA A 167 20.66 -0.08 0.01
CA ALA A 167 20.64 1.00 0.99
C ALA A 167 21.52 2.18 0.55
N GLY A 168 21.03 3.40 0.78
CA GLY A 168 21.70 4.64 0.39
C GLY A 168 21.40 5.09 -1.05
N GLN A 169 20.71 4.29 -1.85
CA GLN A 169 20.24 4.71 -3.16
C GLN A 169 18.94 5.50 -3.03
N ALA A 170 18.75 6.48 -3.92
CA ALA A 170 17.56 7.31 -3.97
C ALA A 170 16.95 7.28 -5.37
N VAL A 171 15.64 7.43 -5.44
CA VAL A 171 14.89 7.60 -6.69
C VAL A 171 13.78 8.62 -6.49
N ASP A 172 13.58 9.47 -7.48
CA ASP A 172 12.42 10.34 -7.58
C ASP A 172 11.45 9.76 -8.63
N VAL A 173 10.30 9.29 -8.17
CA VAL A 173 9.20 8.90 -9.05
C VAL A 173 8.40 10.16 -9.35
N ALA A 174 8.89 10.95 -10.31
CA ALA A 174 8.34 12.24 -10.66
C ALA A 174 7.29 12.11 -11.77
N GLY A 175 6.09 12.59 -11.49
CA GLY A 175 4.97 12.67 -12.41
C GLY A 175 4.12 13.89 -12.10
N THR A 176 2.80 13.78 -12.15
CA THR A 176 1.85 14.79 -11.67
C THR A 176 2.14 15.17 -10.21
N CYS A 177 2.37 14.17 -9.38
CA CYS A 177 3.01 14.29 -8.06
C CYS A 177 4.46 13.84 -8.13
N SER A 178 5.23 14.07 -7.08
CA SER A 178 6.60 13.58 -6.92
C SER A 178 6.70 12.76 -5.64
N MET A 179 7.31 11.59 -5.73
CA MET A 179 7.56 10.70 -4.61
C MET A 179 9.06 10.42 -4.53
N PHE A 180 9.74 11.06 -3.59
CA PHE A 180 11.16 10.86 -3.37
C PHE A 180 11.38 9.72 -2.38
N CYS A 181 12.08 8.68 -2.83
CA CYS A 181 12.33 7.46 -2.08
C CYS A 181 13.82 7.30 -1.80
N VAL A 182 14.16 6.89 -0.59
CA VAL A 182 15.54 6.55 -0.17
C VAL A 182 15.55 5.16 0.45
N SER A 183 16.32 4.27 -0.15
CA SER A 183 16.45 2.89 0.32
C SER A 183 17.32 2.77 1.57
N THR A 184 16.90 1.91 2.50
CA THR A 184 17.57 1.64 3.77
C THR A 184 17.63 0.15 4.05
N LYS A 185 18.38 -0.26 5.09
CA LYS A 185 18.46 -1.66 5.54
C LYS A 185 17.36 -2.06 6.53
N GLY A 186 16.61 -1.10 7.03
CA GLY A 186 15.57 -1.31 8.05
C GLY A 186 15.08 0.02 8.59
N ILE A 187 14.35 -0.03 9.68
CA ILE A 187 13.84 1.15 10.37
C ILE A 187 15.00 1.99 10.92
N ILE A 188 15.00 3.29 10.64
CA ILE A 188 15.90 4.28 11.22
C ILE A 188 15.10 5.06 12.27
N PRO A 189 15.38 4.88 13.58
CA PRO A 189 14.56 5.48 14.64
C PRO A 189 14.43 7.00 14.54
N GLU A 190 15.46 7.69 14.06
CA GLU A 190 15.47 9.16 13.90
C GLU A 190 14.49 9.62 12.82
N LEU A 191 14.27 8.83 11.78
CA LEU A 191 13.34 9.11 10.68
C LEU A 191 11.92 8.61 10.97
N SER A 192 11.77 7.68 11.90
CA SER A 192 10.49 7.11 12.34
C SER A 192 9.93 7.81 13.60
N LYS A 193 10.19 9.11 13.72
CA LYS A 193 9.65 9.96 14.78
C LYS A 193 8.45 10.75 14.29
N LYS A 194 7.54 11.07 15.22
CA LYS A 194 6.43 11.97 14.95
C LYS A 194 6.93 13.30 14.36
N GLY A 195 6.23 13.80 13.35
CA GLY A 195 6.57 15.04 12.67
C GLY A 195 7.68 14.92 11.62
N ALA A 196 8.31 13.78 11.42
CA ALA A 196 9.30 13.60 10.35
C ALA A 196 8.69 13.72 8.94
N GLY A 197 7.38 13.49 8.80
CA GLY A 197 6.66 13.62 7.53
C GLY A 197 7.00 12.54 6.51
N LEU A 198 7.76 11.52 6.90
CA LEU A 198 8.17 10.42 6.05
C LEU A 198 7.29 9.19 6.29
N ILE A 199 7.15 8.37 5.27
CA ILE A 199 6.49 7.06 5.34
C ILE A 199 7.54 5.98 5.04
N PHE A 200 7.48 4.87 5.80
CA PHE A 200 8.37 3.74 5.68
C PHE A 200 7.67 2.53 5.08
N ASN A 201 8.31 1.88 4.13
CA ASN A 201 7.79 0.71 3.46
C ASN A 201 8.86 -0.38 3.25
N SER A 202 8.38 -1.60 3.07
CA SER A 202 9.17 -2.72 2.55
C SER A 202 9.30 -2.62 1.03
N GLY A 203 10.48 -2.89 0.51
CA GLY A 203 10.70 -3.03 -0.92
C GLY A 203 10.24 -4.39 -1.49
N THR A 204 10.44 -4.58 -2.80
CA THR A 204 10.09 -5.83 -3.50
C THR A 204 11.00 -6.98 -3.08
N LEU A 205 12.31 -6.75 -2.99
CA LEU A 205 13.29 -7.79 -2.66
C LEU A 205 13.42 -8.01 -1.15
N PRO A 206 13.96 -9.18 -0.71
CA PRO A 206 14.27 -9.42 0.69
C PRO A 206 15.18 -8.32 1.26
N ASP A 207 14.99 -8.00 2.52
CA ASP A 207 15.83 -7.06 3.28
C ASP A 207 16.02 -5.68 2.62
N THR A 208 15.05 -5.31 1.76
CA THR A 208 14.99 -3.98 1.16
C THR A 208 13.84 -3.18 1.76
N TYR A 209 14.15 -1.96 2.16
CA TYR A 209 13.21 -1.03 2.77
C TYR A 209 13.48 0.37 2.24
N PHE A 210 12.51 1.27 2.38
CA PHE A 210 12.71 2.66 1.97
C PHE A 210 11.82 3.61 2.77
N TYR A 211 12.34 4.81 2.97
CA TYR A 211 11.57 5.98 3.36
C TYR A 211 11.18 6.77 2.12
N TRP A 212 10.01 7.35 2.16
CA TRP A 212 9.58 8.24 1.10
C TRP A 212 8.83 9.47 1.62
N GLY A 213 9.04 10.58 0.92
CA GLY A 213 8.31 11.82 1.04
C GLY A 213 7.48 12.06 -0.21
N TYR A 214 6.42 12.85 -0.08
CA TYR A 214 5.42 12.99 -1.11
C TYR A 214 5.03 14.46 -1.34
N ILE A 215 5.11 14.90 -2.59
CA ILE A 215 4.67 16.21 -3.05
C ILE A 215 3.50 16.01 -4.00
N ARG A 216 2.31 16.48 -3.61
CA ARG A 216 1.05 16.23 -4.34
C ARG A 216 1.00 16.84 -5.73
N THR A 217 1.78 17.89 -6.00
CA THR A 217 1.67 18.72 -7.20
C THR A 217 3.03 18.95 -7.88
N GLY A 218 3.97 18.01 -7.84
CA GLY A 218 5.31 18.16 -8.43
C GLY A 218 5.27 18.64 -9.87
N GLY A 219 5.09 17.76 -10.83
CA GLY A 219 5.01 18.09 -12.27
C GLY A 219 3.76 18.91 -12.64
N LEU A 220 2.65 18.71 -11.89
CA LEU A 220 1.44 19.52 -12.10
C LEU A 220 1.68 21.00 -11.75
N ALA A 221 2.43 21.29 -10.69
CA ALA A 221 2.78 22.67 -10.32
C ALA A 221 3.63 23.34 -11.41
N LEU A 222 4.60 22.60 -11.99
CA LEU A 222 5.42 23.08 -13.09
C LEU A 222 4.58 23.38 -14.33
N ARG A 223 3.65 22.49 -14.68
CA ARG A 223 2.72 22.71 -15.80
C ARG A 223 1.83 23.93 -15.54
N TRP A 224 1.25 24.02 -14.36
CA TRP A 224 0.46 25.19 -13.97
C TRP A 224 1.26 26.50 -14.09
N PHE A 225 2.53 26.50 -13.63
CA PHE A 225 3.41 27.68 -13.74
C PHE A 225 3.66 28.04 -15.21
N LYS A 226 4.02 27.06 -16.04
CA LYS A 226 4.17 27.25 -17.50
C LYS A 226 2.91 27.89 -18.09
N ASP A 227 1.76 27.29 -17.86
CA ASP A 227 0.50 27.67 -18.50
C ASP A 227 -0.04 29.02 -17.99
N SER A 228 0.22 29.38 -16.72
CA SER A 228 -0.36 30.56 -16.08
C SER A 228 0.58 31.77 -16.05
N VAL A 229 1.89 31.56 -16.07
CA VAL A 229 2.88 32.63 -15.83
C VAL A 229 3.79 32.86 -17.05
N CYS A 230 4.19 31.80 -17.76
CA CYS A 230 5.16 31.93 -18.85
C CYS A 230 4.52 32.35 -20.20
N GLY A 231 3.21 32.58 -20.25
CA GLY A 231 2.47 32.83 -21.48
C GLY A 231 2.35 31.56 -22.34
N GLN A 232 1.33 31.50 -23.19
CA GLN A 232 1.16 30.40 -24.13
C GLN A 232 2.22 30.48 -25.25
N GLU A 233 3.41 29.98 -25.04
CA GLU A 233 4.11 29.39 -26.15
C GLU A 233 3.29 28.13 -26.52
N LYS A 234 2.52 28.24 -27.60
CA LYS A 234 1.86 27.10 -28.20
C LYS A 234 2.96 26.07 -28.44
N ASP A 235 2.71 24.83 -28.00
CA ASP A 235 3.60 23.71 -28.25
C ASP A 235 3.99 23.78 -29.74
N GLY A 236 5.21 24.21 -30.00
CA GLY A 236 5.82 24.09 -31.32
C GLY A 236 6.03 22.60 -31.56
N ASP A 237 5.64 22.15 -32.71
CA ASP A 237 5.77 20.79 -33.25
C ASP A 237 7.15 20.16 -33.02
#